data_81c29d09acbe354ada50ff9a9eaa9597
#
_entry.id   81c29d09acbe354ada50ff9a9eaa9597
#
_cell.length_a   1.000
_cell.length_b   1.000
_cell.length_c   1.000
_cell.angle_alpha   90.00
_cell.angle_beta   90.00
_cell.angle_gamma   90.00
#
_symmetry.space_group_name_H-M   'P 1'
#
loop_
_entity.id
_entity.type
_entity.pdbx_description
1 polymer ?
#
loop_
_entity_poly.entity_id
_entity_poly.type
_entity_poly.pdbx_seq_one_letter_code
_entity_poly.pdbx_strand_id
1 'polypeptide(L)'
;KISLFVLLLSFMSIVLIGCQSKNNNEYSDVNISKVSVSKSSGFGKVNSDFFAVYEDKETLDIFNNAISNAVKRAGIVDIVESEFDLEVIYTDGNKQGYHLWVGGKGQKSTLMNVYDTNTVYSISEEITNQLVDLVK
;
A
#
# COMPACT_ATOMS: atom_id res chain seq x y z
N LYS A 1 36.72 -54.57 -16.86
CA LYS A 1 35.54 -54.55 -15.99
C LYS A 1 35.53 -53.33 -15.04
N ILE A 2 36.70 -52.90 -14.58
CA ILE A 2 36.82 -51.72 -13.68
C ILE A 2 36.55 -50.42 -14.43
N SER A 3 36.91 -50.34 -15.72
CA SER A 3 36.72 -49.15 -16.56
C SER A 3 35.23 -48.81 -16.79
N LEU A 4 34.37 -49.83 -16.92
CA LEU A 4 32.93 -49.63 -17.13
C LEU A 4 32.22 -49.15 -15.87
N PHE A 5 32.71 -49.60 -14.70
CA PHE A 5 32.13 -49.19 -13.40
C PHE A 5 32.49 -47.76 -13.04
N VAL A 6 33.70 -47.31 -13.40
CA VAL A 6 34.14 -45.91 -13.21
C VAL A 6 33.35 -44.97 -14.14
N LEU A 7 33.03 -45.41 -15.37
CA LEU A 7 32.23 -44.63 -16.30
C LEU A 7 30.77 -44.45 -15.80
N LEU A 8 30.19 -45.47 -15.17
CA LEU A 8 28.87 -45.42 -14.59
C LEU A 8 28.78 -44.51 -13.36
N LEU A 9 29.83 -44.46 -12.54
CA LEU A 9 29.93 -43.56 -11.40
C LEU A 9 30.11 -42.08 -11.81
N SER A 10 30.78 -41.85 -12.96
CA SER A 10 30.97 -40.50 -13.51
C SER A 10 29.66 -39.89 -14.07
N PHE A 11 28.74 -40.74 -14.54
CA PHE A 11 27.46 -40.26 -15.08
C PHE A 11 26.41 -39.91 -14.02
N MET A 12 26.61 -40.36 -12.79
CA MET A 12 25.65 -40.11 -11.69
C MET A 12 25.91 -38.82 -10.94
N SER A 13 26.94 -38.05 -11.28
CA SER A 13 27.33 -36.81 -10.63
C SER A 13 26.71 -35.55 -11.27
N ILE A 14 25.91 -35.65 -12.33
CA ILE A 14 25.41 -34.49 -13.11
C ILE A 14 23.95 -34.16 -12.80
N VAL A 15 23.27 -34.90 -11.92
CA VAL A 15 21.82 -34.72 -11.67
C VAL A 15 21.51 -33.94 -10.38
N LEU A 16 22.47 -33.26 -9.77
CA LEU A 16 22.27 -32.41 -8.60
C LEU A 16 22.50 -30.93 -8.91
N ILE A 17 22.23 -30.49 -10.14
CA ILE A 17 21.90 -29.08 -10.35
C ILE A 17 20.42 -28.95 -9.99
N GLY A 18 20.15 -28.97 -8.69
CA GLY A 18 18.87 -28.57 -8.17
C GLY A 18 18.55 -27.19 -8.72
N CYS A 19 17.44 -27.05 -9.40
CA CYS A 19 16.81 -25.76 -9.61
C CYS A 19 16.70 -25.08 -8.24
N GLN A 20 17.66 -24.21 -7.92
CA GLN A 20 17.37 -23.12 -7.02
C GLN A 20 16.34 -22.27 -7.73
N SER A 21 15.07 -22.57 -7.46
CA SER A 21 14.03 -21.59 -7.61
C SER A 21 14.48 -20.40 -6.76
N LYS A 22 15.13 -19.42 -7.41
CA LYS A 22 15.15 -18.08 -6.90
C LYS A 22 13.68 -17.70 -6.82
N ASN A 23 13.10 -17.79 -5.61
CA ASN A 23 12.02 -16.93 -5.24
C ASN A 23 12.59 -15.50 -5.31
N ASN A 24 12.69 -15.00 -6.53
CA ASN A 24 12.60 -13.60 -6.77
C ASN A 24 11.14 -13.28 -6.42
N ASN A 25 10.87 -13.11 -5.13
CA ASN A 25 9.91 -12.14 -4.72
C ASN A 25 10.52 -10.82 -5.23
N GLU A 26 10.35 -10.57 -6.51
CA GLU A 26 10.31 -9.24 -7.06
C GLU A 26 9.05 -8.66 -6.42
N TYR A 27 9.18 -8.28 -5.16
CA TYR A 27 8.36 -7.25 -4.56
C TYR A 27 8.67 -6.06 -5.45
N SER A 28 7.82 -5.85 -6.44
CA SER A 28 7.83 -4.60 -7.18
C SER A 28 7.60 -3.56 -6.10
N ASP A 29 8.63 -2.80 -5.81
CA ASP A 29 8.63 -1.70 -4.85
C ASP A 29 7.77 -0.59 -5.49
N VAL A 30 6.44 -0.85 -5.53
CA VAL A 30 5.46 0.08 -6.09
C VAL A 30 5.27 1.15 -5.05
N ASN A 31 6.06 2.19 -5.17
CA ASN A 31 6.00 3.35 -4.30
C ASN A 31 4.96 4.35 -4.82
N ILE A 32 4.47 5.19 -3.92
CA ILE A 32 3.62 6.32 -4.29
C ILE A 32 4.50 7.37 -4.98
N SER A 33 4.04 7.86 -6.12
CA SER A 33 4.69 8.95 -6.87
C SER A 33 4.00 10.30 -6.69
N LYS A 34 2.69 10.29 -6.33
CA LYS A 34 1.91 11.51 -6.15
C LYS A 34 0.69 11.24 -5.28
N VAL A 35 0.36 12.20 -4.43
CA VAL A 35 -0.89 12.23 -3.67
C VAL A 35 -1.56 13.58 -3.86
N SER A 36 -2.83 13.56 -4.28
CA SER A 36 -3.67 14.75 -4.37
C SER A 36 -4.77 14.65 -3.32
N VAL A 37 -5.04 15.74 -2.61
CA VAL A 37 -6.00 15.80 -1.49
C VAL A 37 -7.10 16.79 -1.81
N SER A 38 -8.35 16.36 -1.60
CA SER A 38 -9.53 17.22 -1.73
C SER A 38 -10.45 17.06 -0.53
N LYS A 39 -11.42 17.98 -0.37
CA LYS A 39 -12.55 17.75 0.52
C LYS A 39 -13.45 16.69 -0.08
N SER A 40 -13.95 15.77 0.73
CA SER A 40 -14.85 14.75 0.23
C SER A 40 -16.18 15.36 -0.24
N SER A 41 -16.75 14.77 -1.28
CA SER A 41 -18.08 15.10 -1.81
C SER A 41 -19.05 13.91 -1.76
N GLY A 42 -18.74 12.91 -0.92
CA GLY A 42 -19.52 11.70 -0.73
C GLY A 42 -18.78 10.42 -1.12
N PHE A 43 -19.44 9.29 -0.99
CA PHE A 43 -18.84 7.98 -1.22
C PHE A 43 -18.73 7.59 -2.70
N GLY A 44 -17.82 6.66 -2.99
CA GLY A 44 -17.71 5.97 -4.26
C GLY A 44 -16.91 6.69 -5.34
N LYS A 45 -16.39 7.88 -5.06
CA LYS A 45 -15.53 8.64 -5.98
C LYS A 45 -14.63 9.60 -5.20
N VAL A 46 -13.53 9.99 -5.83
CA VAL A 46 -12.67 11.06 -5.35
C VAL A 46 -13.20 12.40 -5.92
N ASN A 47 -13.31 13.41 -5.08
CA ASN A 47 -13.55 14.77 -5.54
C ASN A 47 -12.27 15.29 -6.22
N SER A 48 -12.39 15.81 -7.43
CA SER A 48 -11.25 16.30 -8.23
C SER A 48 -10.82 17.74 -7.92
N ASP A 49 -11.53 18.44 -7.02
CA ASP A 49 -11.17 19.80 -6.58
C ASP A 49 -10.05 19.74 -5.53
N PHE A 50 -8.85 19.38 -5.98
CA PHE A 50 -7.70 19.20 -5.10
C PHE A 50 -7.20 20.54 -4.58
N PHE A 51 -7.07 20.65 -3.26
CA PHE A 51 -6.47 21.82 -2.61
C PHE A 51 -4.98 21.63 -2.27
N ALA A 52 -4.49 20.40 -2.27
CA ALA A 52 -3.08 20.06 -2.07
C ALA A 52 -2.64 18.92 -2.97
N VAL A 53 -1.40 19.01 -3.47
CA VAL A 53 -0.75 17.98 -4.29
C VAL A 53 0.67 17.81 -3.78
N TYR A 54 1.05 16.56 -3.49
CA TYR A 54 2.34 16.20 -2.92
C TYR A 54 3.09 15.28 -3.87
N GLU A 55 4.35 15.61 -4.13
CA GLU A 55 5.27 14.84 -4.97
C GLU A 55 6.67 14.70 -4.32
N ASP A 56 6.89 15.37 -3.18
CA ASP A 56 8.14 15.27 -2.44
C ASP A 56 8.19 13.96 -1.63
N LYS A 57 9.39 13.38 -1.57
CA LYS A 57 9.59 12.06 -0.98
C LYS A 57 9.17 11.98 0.49
N GLU A 58 9.47 13.00 1.28
CA GLU A 58 9.21 13.00 2.73
C GLU A 58 7.71 12.90 3.00
N THR A 59 6.92 13.72 2.31
CA THR A 59 5.45 13.70 2.41
C THR A 59 4.86 12.41 1.84
N LEU A 60 5.38 11.93 0.70
CA LEU A 60 4.91 10.68 0.10
C LEU A 60 5.19 9.47 1.00
N ASP A 61 6.29 9.45 1.73
CA ASP A 61 6.60 8.39 2.70
C ASP A 61 5.57 8.36 3.85
N ILE A 62 5.04 9.51 4.29
CA ILE A 62 3.97 9.57 5.30
C ILE A 62 2.69 8.91 4.76
N PHE A 63 2.25 9.26 3.55
CA PHE A 63 1.07 8.65 2.94
C PHE A 63 1.27 7.17 2.66
N ASN A 64 2.45 6.77 2.21
CA ASN A 64 2.78 5.37 2.00
C ASN A 64 2.70 4.57 3.30
N ASN A 65 3.25 5.09 4.39
CA ASN A 65 3.15 4.49 5.72
C ASN A 65 1.69 4.41 6.20
N ALA A 66 0.90 5.46 5.96
CA ALA A 66 -0.51 5.49 6.34
C ALA A 66 -1.32 4.39 5.64
N ILE A 67 -1.09 4.18 4.35
CA ILE A 67 -1.83 3.20 3.54
C ILE A 67 -1.32 1.78 3.81
N SER A 68 0.00 1.56 3.79
CA SER A 68 0.59 0.22 3.89
C SER A 68 0.50 -0.38 5.30
N ASN A 69 0.49 0.45 6.35
CA ASN A 69 0.37 0.00 7.74
C ASN A 69 -1.05 0.12 8.31
N ALA A 70 -2.03 0.51 7.49
CA ALA A 70 -3.41 0.57 7.92
C ALA A 70 -3.94 -0.82 8.26
N VAL A 71 -4.61 -0.96 9.40
CA VAL A 71 -5.09 -2.22 9.93
C VAL A 71 -6.59 -2.37 9.66
N LYS A 72 -6.98 -3.45 8.99
CA LYS A 72 -8.39 -3.76 8.73
C LYS A 72 -9.17 -3.84 10.04
N ARG A 73 -10.31 -3.15 10.10
CA ARG A 73 -11.24 -3.23 11.24
C ARG A 73 -12.22 -4.37 11.03
N ALA A 74 -12.47 -5.14 12.11
CA ALA A 74 -13.47 -6.17 12.10
C ALA A 74 -14.86 -5.58 12.39
N GLY A 75 -15.90 -6.20 11.78
CA GLY A 75 -17.30 -5.85 12.02
C GLY A 75 -17.86 -4.76 11.10
N ILE A 76 -19.15 -4.47 11.27
CA ILE A 76 -19.86 -3.41 10.58
C ILE A 76 -19.54 -2.10 11.28
N VAL A 77 -19.12 -1.11 10.54
CA VAL A 77 -18.85 0.23 11.06
C VAL A 77 -19.89 1.18 10.48
N ASP A 78 -20.66 1.83 11.36
CA ASP A 78 -21.51 2.94 10.98
C ASP A 78 -20.62 4.18 10.76
N ILE A 79 -20.51 4.63 9.52
CA ILE A 79 -19.59 5.67 9.12
C ILE A 79 -20.35 6.84 8.49
N VAL A 80 -20.09 8.04 9.00
CA VAL A 80 -20.48 9.30 8.39
C VAL A 80 -19.63 9.61 7.15
N GLU A 81 -20.03 10.58 6.34
CA GLU A 81 -19.23 11.02 5.19
C GLU A 81 -17.79 11.37 5.59
N SER A 82 -16.84 11.04 4.70
CA SER A 82 -15.43 11.31 4.91
C SER A 82 -15.12 12.82 4.91
N GLU A 83 -14.09 13.20 5.63
CA GLU A 83 -13.61 14.58 5.62
C GLU A 83 -12.85 14.90 4.34
N PHE A 84 -12.02 13.96 3.88
CA PHE A 84 -11.11 14.13 2.75
C PHE A 84 -11.17 12.95 1.79
N ASP A 85 -10.80 13.24 0.54
CA ASP A 85 -10.51 12.24 -0.48
C ASP A 85 -9.03 12.34 -0.86
N LEU A 86 -8.41 11.18 -1.11
CA LEU A 86 -7.06 11.06 -1.62
C LEU A 86 -7.09 10.41 -3.00
N GLU A 87 -6.43 11.02 -3.97
CA GLU A 87 -6.03 10.36 -5.21
C GLU A 87 -4.54 10.01 -5.11
N VAL A 88 -4.24 8.72 -5.15
CA VAL A 88 -2.88 8.20 -5.03
C VAL A 88 -2.45 7.63 -6.36
N ILE A 89 -1.32 8.11 -6.89
CA ILE A 89 -0.70 7.61 -8.11
C ILE A 89 0.60 6.90 -7.72
N TYR A 90 0.76 5.68 -8.20
CA TYR A 90 1.94 4.86 -7.95
C TYR A 90 2.97 4.96 -9.08
N THR A 91 4.20 4.56 -8.81
CA THR A 91 5.32 4.61 -9.77
C THR A 91 5.11 3.75 -11.01
N ASP A 92 4.25 2.74 -10.93
CA ASP A 92 3.83 1.90 -12.06
C ASP A 92 2.69 2.51 -12.90
N GLY A 93 2.21 3.72 -12.53
CA GLY A 93 1.12 4.42 -13.18
C GLY A 93 -0.28 4.05 -12.69
N ASN A 94 -0.42 3.07 -11.80
CA ASN A 94 -1.70 2.73 -11.20
C ASN A 94 -2.21 3.89 -10.34
N LYS A 95 -3.54 4.01 -10.29
CA LYS A 95 -4.24 5.03 -9.53
C LYS A 95 -5.20 4.39 -8.55
N GLN A 96 -5.21 4.88 -7.30
CA GLN A 96 -6.16 4.48 -6.25
C GLN A 96 -6.81 5.70 -5.61
N GLY A 97 -8.08 5.58 -5.27
CA GLY A 97 -8.82 6.57 -4.51
C GLY A 97 -9.13 6.08 -3.10
N TYR A 98 -9.02 6.97 -2.13
CA TYR A 98 -9.36 6.68 -0.74
C TYR A 98 -10.22 7.79 -0.14
N HIS A 99 -11.15 7.39 0.72
CA HIS A 99 -11.81 8.26 1.68
C HIS A 99 -11.02 8.25 2.98
N LEU A 100 -10.80 9.43 3.57
CA LEU A 100 -10.01 9.61 4.77
C LEU A 100 -10.78 10.40 5.82
N TRP A 101 -10.89 9.86 7.01
CA TRP A 101 -11.34 10.53 8.23
C TRP A 101 -10.11 10.76 9.10
N VAL A 102 -9.64 12.00 9.14
CA VAL A 102 -8.47 12.34 9.96
C VAL A 102 -8.94 12.68 11.35
N GLY A 103 -8.54 11.88 12.32
CA GLY A 103 -8.68 12.24 13.72
C GLY A 103 -7.94 13.54 14.07
N GLY A 104 -8.10 14.02 15.28
CA GLY A 104 -7.23 15.04 15.84
C GLY A 104 -5.86 14.46 16.22
N LYS A 105 -4.91 15.33 16.61
CA LYS A 105 -3.64 14.87 17.21
C LYS A 105 -3.95 14.03 18.45
N GLY A 106 -3.27 12.89 18.59
CA GLY A 106 -3.52 11.93 19.66
C GLY A 106 -4.69 10.96 19.37
N GLN A 107 -5.25 10.95 18.16
CA GLN A 107 -6.33 10.06 17.75
C GLN A 107 -5.90 9.19 16.56
N LYS A 108 -6.65 8.11 16.32
CA LYS A 108 -6.49 7.30 15.11
C LYS A 108 -7.28 7.91 13.95
N SER A 109 -6.81 7.69 12.73
CA SER A 109 -7.54 8.00 11.51
C SER A 109 -8.22 6.75 10.95
N THR A 110 -9.14 6.96 10.03
CA THR A 110 -9.85 5.90 9.30
C THR A 110 -9.63 6.07 7.81
N LEU A 111 -9.37 4.97 7.11
CA LEU A 111 -9.15 4.90 5.68
C LEU A 111 -10.11 3.90 5.04
N MET A 112 -10.62 4.22 3.86
CA MET A 112 -11.48 3.34 3.06
C MET A 112 -11.14 3.50 1.58
N ASN A 113 -11.03 2.41 0.84
CA ASN A 113 -10.91 2.48 -0.61
C ASN A 113 -12.24 2.91 -1.23
N VAL A 114 -12.23 3.83 -2.19
CA VAL A 114 -13.46 4.34 -2.82
C VAL A 114 -14.23 3.26 -3.58
N TYR A 115 -13.57 2.19 -4.00
CA TYR A 115 -14.19 1.05 -4.70
C TYR A 115 -14.55 -0.12 -3.79
N ASP A 116 -14.15 -0.08 -2.52
CA ASP A 116 -14.53 -1.08 -1.50
C ASP A 116 -14.99 -0.37 -0.22
N THR A 117 -16.22 0.06 -0.24
CA THR A 117 -16.85 0.78 0.88
C THR A 117 -17.30 -0.14 2.02
N ASN A 118 -17.09 -1.46 1.89
CA ASN A 118 -17.40 -2.42 2.95
C ASN A 118 -16.21 -2.70 3.87
N THR A 119 -15.01 -2.28 3.47
CA THR A 119 -13.79 -2.51 4.24
C THR A 119 -13.21 -1.20 4.75
N VAL A 120 -13.03 -1.12 6.05
CA VAL A 120 -12.51 0.04 6.76
C VAL A 120 -11.19 -0.30 7.44
N TYR A 121 -10.23 0.61 7.36
CA TYR A 121 -8.91 0.47 7.94
C TYR A 121 -8.65 1.55 8.98
N SER A 122 -7.90 1.21 10.02
CA SER A 122 -7.45 2.13 11.07
C SER A 122 -5.99 2.49 10.84
N ILE A 123 -5.69 3.78 10.85
CA ILE A 123 -4.33 4.33 10.83
C ILE A 123 -3.94 4.67 12.28
N SER A 124 -2.69 4.37 12.64
CA SER A 124 -2.19 4.60 13.99
C SER A 124 -2.20 6.09 14.39
N GLU A 125 -2.21 6.35 15.68
CA GLU A 125 -2.12 7.70 16.24
C GLU A 125 -0.85 8.44 15.79
N GLU A 126 0.29 7.74 15.78
CA GLU A 126 1.58 8.31 15.37
C GLU A 126 1.53 8.84 13.93
N ILE A 127 1.00 8.05 13.00
CA ILE A 127 0.87 8.44 11.60
C ILE A 127 -0.22 9.52 11.45
N THR A 128 -1.31 9.43 12.21
CA THR A 128 -2.37 10.46 12.22
C THR A 128 -1.82 11.83 12.59
N ASN A 129 -0.91 11.90 13.57
CA ASN A 129 -0.29 13.16 13.98
C ASN A 129 0.47 13.84 12.83
N GLN A 130 1.06 13.06 11.92
CA GLN A 130 1.72 13.57 10.72
C GLN A 130 0.71 13.96 9.63
N LEU A 131 -0.35 13.16 9.43
CA LEU A 131 -1.38 13.45 8.43
C LEU A 131 -2.17 14.73 8.72
N VAL A 132 -2.45 15.02 10.00
CA VAL A 132 -3.21 16.22 10.39
C VAL A 132 -2.59 17.49 9.82
N ASP A 133 -1.26 17.60 9.84
CA ASP A 133 -0.54 18.78 9.37
C ASP A 133 -0.52 18.88 7.83
N LEU A 134 -0.83 17.79 7.12
CA LEU A 134 -0.86 17.74 5.65
C LEU A 134 -2.25 18.01 5.07
N VAL A 135 -3.32 17.72 5.80
CA VAL A 135 -4.70 17.79 5.27
C VAL A 135 -5.58 18.84 5.95
N LYS A 136 -5.15 19.42 7.05
CA LYS A 136 -5.82 20.48 7.81
C LYS A 136 -4.99 21.74 7.86
#